data_cab376df79dccc0bbcf72d2ac246a885
#
_entry.id   cab376df79dccc0bbcf72d2ac246a885
#
_cell.length_a   1.000
_cell.length_b   1.000
_cell.length_c   1.000
_cell.angle_alpha   90.00
_cell.angle_beta   90.00
_cell.angle_gamma   90.00
#
_symmetry.space_group_name_H-M   'P 1'
#
loop_
_entity.id
_entity.type
_entity.pdbx_description
1 polymer ?
#
loop_
_entity_poly.entity_id
_entity_poly.type
_entity_poly.pdbx_seq_one_letter_code
_entity_poly.pdbx_strand_id
1 'polypeptide(L)'
;MTSEAQQPTTPDETYDVIVIGGGPVGENAADRASRTGLSVALVEAELVGGECSYWACMPSKTLLRPGAVRAEARGVPGVTVGDDLDVAAVLARRDQMVSDWDDSGQVSWVEGAGLTLVRGLGRIVGPRLVEVVAEEPDADPDDLPRTRRLAARHAVIVATGSVPVLPDVHGLADANPWTSREATAVEDVPESLAIVGGGVVATEMAVAFADLGARVTVLSRGGLLGRTEPWAGEAVAASLRDLGVDVRLGVSTEAVELLPAGGARLALAAAGPAGGGG
;
A
#
# COMPACT_ATOMS: atom_id res chain seq x y z
N MET A 1 -17.28 -42.61 6.06
CA MET A 1 -16.03 -42.29 6.76
C MET A 1 -14.95 -42.20 5.68
N THR A 2 -14.78 -41.07 5.07
CA THR A 2 -13.72 -40.83 4.10
C THR A 2 -12.47 -40.48 4.89
N SER A 3 -11.46 -41.35 4.78
CA SER A 3 -10.11 -41.09 5.29
C SER A 3 -9.56 -39.81 4.67
N GLU A 4 -9.44 -38.75 5.45
CA GLU A 4 -8.57 -37.63 5.10
C GLU A 4 -7.15 -38.20 4.99
N ALA A 5 -6.60 -38.22 3.80
CA ALA A 5 -5.20 -38.53 3.58
C ALA A 5 -4.39 -37.50 4.37
N GLN A 6 -3.79 -37.91 5.47
CA GLN A 6 -2.81 -37.10 6.19
C GLN A 6 -1.67 -36.80 5.24
N GLN A 7 -1.60 -35.53 4.82
CA GLN A 7 -0.49 -35.04 4.01
C GLN A 7 0.83 -35.29 4.75
N PRO A 8 1.93 -35.61 4.05
CA PRO A 8 3.20 -35.91 4.70
C PRO A 8 3.63 -34.74 5.59
N THR A 9 3.92 -35.03 6.86
CA THR A 9 4.28 -34.04 7.90
C THR A 9 5.75 -33.64 7.86
N THR A 10 6.54 -34.21 6.94
CA THR A 10 7.97 -33.96 6.86
C THR A 10 8.22 -32.64 6.12
N PRO A 11 8.97 -31.69 6.70
CA PRO A 11 9.35 -30.46 6.02
C PRO A 11 10.37 -30.73 4.93
N ASP A 12 10.31 -30.00 3.84
CA ASP A 12 11.28 -30.06 2.75
C ASP A 12 12.60 -29.42 3.16
N GLU A 13 12.52 -28.34 3.93
CA GLU A 13 13.67 -27.56 4.39
C GLU A 13 13.50 -27.10 5.84
N THR A 14 14.63 -26.86 6.52
CA THR A 14 14.64 -26.40 7.92
C THR A 14 15.59 -25.22 8.10
N TYR A 15 15.07 -24.15 8.69
CA TYR A 15 15.79 -22.93 9.04
C TYR A 15 15.75 -22.70 10.55
N ASP A 16 16.57 -21.78 11.06
CA ASP A 16 16.48 -21.38 12.46
C ASP A 16 15.29 -20.43 12.66
N VAL A 17 15.09 -19.51 11.72
CA VAL A 17 13.98 -18.55 11.70
C VAL A 17 13.36 -18.51 10.32
N ILE A 18 12.04 -18.42 10.28
CA ILE A 18 11.28 -18.13 9.06
C ILE A 18 10.57 -16.79 9.25
N VAL A 19 10.72 -15.89 8.30
CA VAL A 19 10.01 -14.60 8.27
C VAL A 19 9.01 -14.64 7.12
N ILE A 20 7.74 -14.41 7.40
CA ILE A 20 6.67 -14.35 6.39
C ILE A 20 6.34 -12.88 6.12
N GLY A 21 6.62 -12.42 4.91
CA GLY A 21 6.51 -11.06 4.43
C GLY A 21 7.86 -10.36 4.34
N GLY A 22 8.24 -9.96 3.12
CA GLY A 22 9.49 -9.28 2.77
C GLY A 22 9.38 -7.76 2.68
N GLY A 23 8.39 -7.16 3.34
CA GLY A 23 8.32 -5.71 3.50
C GLY A 23 9.32 -5.18 4.54
N PRO A 24 9.37 -3.86 4.83
CA PRO A 24 10.39 -3.23 5.68
C PRO A 24 10.55 -3.85 7.06
N VAL A 25 9.45 -4.35 7.64
CA VAL A 25 9.48 -5.01 8.96
C VAL A 25 10.13 -6.38 8.84
N GLY A 26 9.73 -7.16 7.83
CA GLY A 26 10.26 -8.50 7.58
C GLY A 26 11.74 -8.49 7.21
N GLU A 27 12.16 -7.59 6.31
CA GLU A 27 13.56 -7.38 5.94
C GLU A 27 14.43 -7.07 7.17
N ASN A 28 14.00 -6.12 8.01
CA ASN A 28 14.73 -5.78 9.23
C ASN A 28 14.77 -6.94 10.23
N ALA A 29 13.70 -7.70 10.37
CA ALA A 29 13.65 -8.85 11.26
C ALA A 29 14.58 -9.97 10.78
N ALA A 30 14.57 -10.27 9.48
CA ALA A 30 15.39 -11.27 8.84
C ALA A 30 16.89 -10.92 8.94
N ASP A 31 17.26 -9.68 8.58
CA ASP A 31 18.63 -9.18 8.68
C ASP A 31 19.17 -9.25 10.12
N ARG A 32 18.37 -8.82 11.10
CA ARG A 32 18.80 -8.90 12.50
C ARG A 32 19.01 -10.33 12.98
N ALA A 33 18.14 -11.27 12.56
CA ALA A 33 18.30 -12.68 12.89
C ALA A 33 19.56 -13.27 12.23
N SER A 34 19.81 -12.99 10.95
CA SER A 34 20.98 -13.51 10.22
C SER A 34 22.31 -13.05 10.82
N ARG A 35 22.38 -11.80 11.29
CA ARG A 35 23.59 -11.24 11.93
C ARG A 35 24.01 -11.96 13.21
N THR A 36 23.13 -12.76 13.80
CA THR A 36 23.45 -13.60 14.96
C THR A 36 23.99 -14.98 14.56
N GLY A 37 24.16 -15.24 13.26
CA GLY A 37 24.61 -16.52 12.73
C GLY A 37 23.51 -17.55 12.51
N LEU A 38 22.24 -17.14 12.65
CA LEU A 38 21.10 -18.01 12.39
C LEU A 38 20.83 -18.13 10.89
N SER A 39 20.39 -19.33 10.46
CA SER A 39 19.86 -19.54 9.12
C SER A 39 18.44 -19.00 9.04
N VAL A 40 18.17 -18.12 8.05
CA VAL A 40 16.89 -17.42 7.94
C VAL A 40 16.30 -17.60 6.54
N ALA A 41 15.03 -18.03 6.47
CA ALA A 41 14.22 -17.95 5.27
C ALA A 41 13.32 -16.72 5.32
N LEU A 42 13.33 -15.92 4.25
CA LEU A 42 12.40 -14.82 4.00
C LEU A 42 11.40 -15.29 2.95
N VAL A 43 10.14 -15.40 3.34
CA VAL A 43 9.04 -15.80 2.45
C VAL A 43 8.32 -14.55 1.97
N GLU A 44 8.25 -14.35 0.64
CA GLU A 44 7.59 -13.18 0.04
C GLU A 44 6.75 -13.59 -1.16
N ALA A 45 5.49 -13.19 -1.16
CA ALA A 45 4.53 -13.54 -2.19
C ALA A 45 4.61 -12.64 -3.43
N GLU A 46 4.97 -11.36 -3.26
CA GLU A 46 5.00 -10.36 -4.33
C GLU A 46 6.44 -9.84 -4.51
N LEU A 47 6.68 -8.58 -4.20
CA LEU A 47 7.97 -7.92 -4.35
C LEU A 47 8.67 -7.76 -3.00
N VAL A 48 9.93 -8.15 -2.93
CA VAL A 48 10.78 -7.88 -1.76
C VAL A 48 10.95 -6.36 -1.61
N GLY A 49 10.62 -5.82 -0.43
CA GLY A 49 10.48 -4.38 -0.19
C GLY A 49 9.04 -4.01 0.15
N GLY A 50 8.08 -4.81 -0.29
CA GLY A 50 6.65 -4.72 0.04
C GLY A 50 6.01 -3.36 -0.26
N GLU A 51 4.91 -3.08 0.43
CA GLU A 51 4.11 -1.85 0.23
C GLU A 51 4.96 -0.57 0.30
N CYS A 52 5.89 -0.46 1.24
CA CYS A 52 6.66 0.75 1.45
C CYS A 52 7.49 1.12 0.22
N SER A 53 8.14 0.15 -0.41
CA SER A 53 9.03 0.38 -1.54
C SER A 53 8.25 0.66 -2.83
N TYR A 54 7.12 0.01 -3.05
CA TYR A 54 6.47 -0.01 -4.36
C TYR A 54 5.12 0.71 -4.41
N TRP A 55 4.35 0.75 -3.29
CA TRP A 55 2.97 1.22 -3.31
C TRP A 55 2.60 2.18 -2.17
N ALA A 56 3.52 2.47 -1.24
CA ALA A 56 3.25 3.39 -0.14
C ALA A 56 4.33 4.47 0.00
N CYS A 57 5.36 4.24 0.84
CA CYS A 57 6.28 5.30 1.28
C CYS A 57 7.05 5.93 0.12
N MET A 58 7.68 5.11 -0.72
CA MET A 58 8.55 5.61 -1.79
C MET A 58 7.75 6.36 -2.86
N PRO A 59 6.71 5.77 -3.48
CA PRO A 59 5.96 6.47 -4.51
C PRO A 59 5.21 7.68 -3.96
N SER A 60 4.56 7.59 -2.78
CA SER A 60 3.80 8.72 -2.25
C SER A 60 4.68 9.93 -1.95
N LYS A 61 5.84 9.75 -1.32
CA LYS A 61 6.78 10.84 -1.03
C LYS A 61 7.40 11.41 -2.31
N THR A 62 7.55 10.57 -3.33
CA THR A 62 8.04 11.02 -4.64
C THR A 62 7.01 11.89 -5.36
N LEU A 63 5.72 11.54 -5.29
CA LEU A 63 4.64 12.34 -5.84
C LEU A 63 4.44 13.68 -5.10
N LEU A 64 4.59 13.68 -3.77
CA LEU A 64 4.43 14.87 -2.94
C LEU A 64 5.58 15.87 -3.05
N ARG A 65 6.81 15.39 -3.27
CA ARG A 65 8.01 16.25 -3.18
C ARG A 65 8.03 17.42 -4.17
N PRO A 66 7.66 17.28 -5.46
CA PRO A 66 7.67 18.40 -6.39
C PRO A 66 6.76 19.55 -5.96
N GLY A 67 5.53 19.28 -5.51
CA GLY A 67 4.61 20.27 -4.99
C GLY A 67 5.15 20.98 -3.75
N ALA A 68 5.72 20.22 -2.81
CA ALA A 68 6.35 20.79 -1.62
C ALA A 68 7.51 21.73 -1.96
N VAL A 69 8.41 21.34 -2.87
CA VAL A 69 9.52 22.20 -3.32
C VAL A 69 9.00 23.47 -3.98
N ARG A 70 7.98 23.35 -4.83
CA ARG A 70 7.35 24.51 -5.47
C ARG A 70 6.76 25.47 -4.43
N ALA A 71 6.06 24.97 -3.43
CA ALA A 71 5.49 25.77 -2.36
C ALA A 71 6.57 26.45 -1.51
N GLU A 72 7.62 25.72 -1.12
CA GLU A 72 8.78 26.26 -0.41
C GLU A 72 9.45 27.41 -1.21
N ALA A 73 9.72 27.18 -2.50
CA ALA A 73 10.37 28.15 -3.35
C ALA A 73 9.53 29.42 -3.56
N ARG A 74 8.21 29.30 -3.68
CA ARG A 74 7.28 30.46 -3.76
C ARG A 74 7.29 31.31 -2.50
N GLY A 75 7.58 30.73 -1.34
CA GLY A 75 7.69 31.43 -0.06
C GLY A 75 8.99 32.24 0.08
N VAL A 76 9.95 32.13 -0.85
CA VAL A 76 11.24 32.82 -0.77
C VAL A 76 11.21 34.10 -1.60
N PRO A 77 11.35 35.30 -1.01
CA PRO A 77 11.38 36.56 -1.75
C PRO A 77 12.48 36.58 -2.83
N GLY A 78 12.11 36.95 -4.04
CA GLY A 78 13.03 37.02 -5.19
C GLY A 78 13.16 35.70 -5.97
N VAL A 79 12.51 34.64 -5.57
CA VAL A 79 12.42 33.40 -6.34
C VAL A 79 11.12 33.38 -7.13
N THR A 80 11.22 33.12 -8.41
CA THR A 80 10.06 32.97 -9.30
C THR A 80 9.96 31.49 -9.73
N VAL A 81 8.81 30.88 -9.54
CA VAL A 81 8.50 29.49 -9.93
C VAL A 81 7.25 29.47 -10.79
N GLY A 82 7.22 28.58 -11.77
CA GLY A 82 6.04 28.33 -12.59
C GLY A 82 4.82 27.85 -11.78
N ASP A 83 3.65 27.99 -12.38
CA ASP A 83 2.40 27.60 -11.72
C ASP A 83 2.12 26.11 -11.80
N ASP A 84 2.52 25.47 -12.87
CA ASP A 84 2.26 24.06 -13.13
C ASP A 84 3.49 23.20 -12.88
N LEU A 85 3.25 21.92 -12.53
CA LEU A 85 4.26 20.86 -12.52
C LEU A 85 4.25 20.16 -13.88
N ASP A 86 5.42 19.71 -14.31
CA ASP A 86 5.52 18.75 -15.41
C ASP A 86 5.09 17.38 -14.90
N VAL A 87 3.82 17.04 -15.11
CA VAL A 87 3.19 15.80 -14.63
C VAL A 87 3.94 14.56 -15.13
N ALA A 88 4.31 14.56 -16.43
CA ALA A 88 5.03 13.42 -17.01
C ALA A 88 6.38 13.19 -16.34
N ALA A 89 7.12 14.27 -16.06
CA ALA A 89 8.40 14.19 -15.36
C ALA A 89 8.22 13.74 -13.90
N VAL A 90 7.14 14.13 -13.21
CA VAL A 90 6.84 13.68 -11.84
C VAL A 90 6.52 12.19 -11.82
N LEU A 91 5.69 11.69 -12.74
CA LEU A 91 5.34 10.27 -12.83
C LEU A 91 6.56 9.42 -13.20
N ALA A 92 7.34 9.84 -14.21
CA ALA A 92 8.57 9.14 -14.58
C ALA A 92 9.58 9.07 -13.42
N ARG A 93 9.69 10.15 -12.62
CA ARG A 93 10.52 10.14 -11.41
C ARG A 93 9.97 9.16 -10.36
N ARG A 94 8.65 9.03 -10.20
CA ARG A 94 8.03 8.07 -9.31
C ARG A 94 8.39 6.64 -9.75
N ASP A 95 8.26 6.32 -11.05
CA ASP A 95 8.60 5.00 -11.60
C ASP A 95 10.07 4.64 -11.33
N GLN A 96 10.98 5.57 -11.61
CA GLN A 96 12.39 5.40 -11.31
C GLN A 96 12.64 5.14 -9.80
N MET A 97 11.94 5.83 -8.91
CA MET A 97 12.13 5.69 -7.46
C MET A 97 11.58 4.38 -6.90
N VAL A 98 10.65 3.75 -7.59
CA VAL A 98 10.16 2.40 -7.27
C VAL A 98 10.81 1.32 -8.15
N SER A 99 11.90 1.68 -8.87
CA SER A 99 12.66 0.79 -9.75
C SER A 99 11.78 0.11 -10.81
N ASP A 100 10.79 0.82 -11.35
CA ASP A 100 9.79 0.30 -12.31
C ASP A 100 9.13 -1.01 -11.82
N TRP A 101 8.91 -1.12 -10.51
CA TRP A 101 8.40 -2.31 -9.80
C TRP A 101 9.28 -3.57 -10.00
N ASP A 102 10.57 -3.40 -10.25
CA ASP A 102 11.57 -4.47 -10.27
C ASP A 102 12.25 -4.55 -8.89
N ASP A 103 12.15 -5.70 -8.24
CA ASP A 103 12.74 -5.95 -6.93
C ASP A 103 14.12 -6.61 -6.98
N SER A 104 14.75 -6.69 -8.13
CA SER A 104 16.07 -7.33 -8.31
C SER A 104 17.15 -6.76 -7.37
N GLY A 105 17.08 -5.45 -7.10
CA GLY A 105 17.97 -4.79 -6.14
C GLY A 105 17.79 -5.30 -4.72
N GLN A 106 16.56 -5.45 -4.26
CA GLN A 106 16.21 -6.00 -2.93
C GLN A 106 16.53 -7.49 -2.84
N VAL A 107 16.27 -8.24 -3.91
CA VAL A 107 16.68 -9.67 -4.00
C VAL A 107 18.18 -9.80 -3.82
N SER A 108 18.97 -8.99 -4.53
CA SER A 108 20.43 -8.98 -4.40
C SER A 108 20.87 -8.63 -2.97
N TRP A 109 20.15 -7.72 -2.29
CA TRP A 109 20.41 -7.43 -0.90
C TRP A 109 20.11 -8.61 0.01
N VAL A 110 18.97 -9.30 -0.18
CA VAL A 110 18.59 -10.52 0.57
C VAL A 110 19.71 -11.57 0.47
N GLU A 111 20.18 -11.85 -0.73
CA GLU A 111 21.28 -12.78 -0.99
C GLU A 111 22.59 -12.33 -0.32
N GLY A 112 22.95 -11.05 -0.47
CA GLY A 112 24.13 -10.44 0.14
C GLY A 112 24.11 -10.46 1.67
N ALA A 113 22.92 -10.42 2.29
CA ALA A 113 22.72 -10.55 3.73
C ALA A 113 22.75 -12.01 4.22
N GLY A 114 22.96 -12.99 3.33
CA GLY A 114 22.99 -14.42 3.66
C GLY A 114 21.62 -14.99 4.03
N LEU A 115 20.55 -14.37 3.56
CA LEU A 115 19.18 -14.83 3.71
C LEU A 115 18.80 -15.76 2.56
N THR A 116 17.89 -16.69 2.81
CA THR A 116 17.27 -17.49 1.74
C THR A 116 15.92 -16.91 1.38
N LEU A 117 15.77 -16.37 0.16
CA LEU A 117 14.48 -15.94 -0.36
C LEU A 117 13.67 -17.16 -0.81
N VAL A 118 12.43 -17.23 -0.35
CA VAL A 118 11.43 -18.23 -0.78
C VAL A 118 10.22 -17.49 -1.34
N ARG A 119 10.08 -17.50 -2.65
CA ARG A 119 8.94 -16.86 -3.33
C ARG A 119 7.68 -17.70 -3.15
N GLY A 120 6.60 -17.03 -2.80
CA GLY A 120 5.27 -17.60 -2.68
C GLY A 120 4.51 -17.16 -1.43
N LEU A 121 3.24 -17.52 -1.40
CA LEU A 121 2.34 -17.21 -0.28
C LEU A 121 2.60 -18.16 0.88
N GLY A 122 3.12 -17.61 1.97
CA GLY A 122 3.39 -18.36 3.21
C GLY A 122 2.16 -18.50 4.11
N ARG A 123 1.87 -19.73 4.55
CA ARG A 123 0.81 -20.05 5.51
C ARG A 123 1.35 -20.86 6.68
N ILE A 124 1.00 -20.50 7.89
CA ILE A 124 1.33 -21.28 9.08
C ILE A 124 0.36 -22.46 9.14
N VAL A 125 0.88 -23.69 9.01
CA VAL A 125 0.08 -24.93 8.99
C VAL A 125 0.28 -25.79 10.24
N GLY A 126 1.15 -25.35 11.15
CA GLY A 126 1.41 -26.05 12.42
C GLY A 126 2.44 -25.29 13.27
N PRO A 127 2.77 -25.77 14.46
CA PRO A 127 3.77 -25.17 15.32
C PRO A 127 5.13 -25.10 14.61
N ARG A 128 5.58 -23.87 14.26
CA ARG A 128 6.84 -23.60 13.53
C ARG A 128 6.93 -24.28 12.16
N LEU A 129 5.79 -24.54 11.54
CA LEU A 129 5.68 -25.12 10.21
C LEU A 129 4.96 -24.14 9.28
N VAL A 130 5.62 -23.80 8.18
CA VAL A 130 5.11 -22.88 7.16
C VAL A 130 5.01 -23.63 5.84
N GLU A 131 3.86 -23.56 5.22
CA GLU A 131 3.64 -24.00 3.86
C GLU A 131 3.72 -22.80 2.94
N VAL A 132 4.51 -22.89 1.89
CA VAL A 132 4.69 -21.84 0.88
C VAL A 132 4.15 -22.35 -0.44
N VAL A 133 3.15 -21.67 -0.97
CA VAL A 133 2.57 -21.94 -2.28
C VAL A 133 3.19 -20.98 -3.28
N ALA A 134 3.96 -21.49 -4.22
CA ALA A 134 4.55 -20.68 -5.28
C ALA A 134 3.43 -20.16 -6.20
N GLU A 135 3.44 -18.85 -6.49
CA GLU A 135 2.68 -18.28 -7.58
C GLU A 135 3.53 -18.37 -8.84
N GLU A 136 3.14 -19.22 -9.79
CA GLU A 136 3.77 -19.34 -11.09
C GLU A 136 2.85 -18.66 -12.11
N PRO A 137 3.18 -17.42 -12.57
CA PRO A 137 2.30 -16.65 -13.46
C PRO A 137 1.97 -17.34 -14.79
N ASP A 138 2.86 -18.23 -15.22
CA ASP A 138 2.76 -18.96 -16.49
C ASP A 138 2.41 -20.46 -16.31
N ALA A 139 1.98 -20.86 -15.08
CA ALA A 139 1.57 -22.24 -14.83
C ALA A 139 0.30 -22.59 -15.61
N ASP A 140 0.22 -23.83 -16.13
CA ASP A 140 -1.03 -24.34 -16.68
C ASP A 140 -2.09 -24.32 -15.57
N PRO A 141 -3.31 -23.78 -15.83
CA PRO A 141 -4.39 -23.77 -14.84
C PRO A 141 -4.74 -25.14 -14.24
N ASP A 142 -4.40 -26.21 -14.96
CA ASP A 142 -4.61 -27.59 -14.52
C ASP A 142 -3.44 -28.15 -13.68
N ASP A 143 -2.29 -27.46 -13.62
CA ASP A 143 -1.17 -27.84 -12.78
C ASP A 143 -1.43 -27.45 -11.32
N LEU A 144 -1.16 -28.40 -10.41
CA LEU A 144 -1.20 -28.10 -8.98
C LEU A 144 -0.03 -27.16 -8.62
N PRO A 145 -0.29 -26.07 -7.88
CA PRO A 145 0.75 -25.13 -7.48
C PRO A 145 1.86 -25.86 -6.69
N ARG A 146 3.09 -25.53 -6.98
CA ARG A 146 4.24 -26.10 -6.23
C ARG A 146 4.17 -25.62 -4.79
N THR A 147 4.07 -26.60 -3.89
CA THR A 147 4.00 -26.35 -2.46
C THR A 147 5.29 -26.81 -1.80
N ARG A 148 5.92 -25.95 -1.01
CA ARG A 148 7.09 -26.28 -0.17
C ARG A 148 6.74 -26.15 1.30
N ARG A 149 7.26 -27.03 2.15
CA ARG A 149 7.09 -26.97 3.60
C ARG A 149 8.40 -26.64 4.27
N LEU A 150 8.39 -25.56 5.04
CA LEU A 150 9.55 -25.04 5.76
C LEU A 150 9.32 -25.20 7.26
N ALA A 151 10.29 -25.75 7.98
CA ALA A 151 10.26 -25.83 9.44
C ALA A 151 11.22 -24.81 10.07
N ALA A 152 10.79 -24.15 11.13
CA ALA A 152 11.63 -23.28 11.93
C ALA A 152 12.09 -23.98 13.21
N ARG A 153 13.41 -23.98 13.51
CA ARG A 153 13.93 -24.51 14.79
C ARG A 153 13.51 -23.63 15.97
N HIS A 154 13.54 -22.31 15.78
CA HIS A 154 13.30 -21.35 16.86
C HIS A 154 12.00 -20.60 16.73
N ALA A 155 11.77 -19.87 15.62
CA ALA A 155 10.63 -18.97 15.48
C ALA A 155 10.15 -18.81 14.05
N VAL A 156 8.84 -18.51 13.92
CA VAL A 156 8.23 -17.92 12.73
C VAL A 156 7.84 -16.49 13.08
N ILE A 157 8.30 -15.54 12.28
CA ILE A 157 7.96 -14.12 12.42
C ILE A 157 6.93 -13.77 11.33
N VAL A 158 5.81 -13.17 11.75
CA VAL A 158 4.74 -12.75 10.85
C VAL A 158 4.88 -11.25 10.59
N ALA A 159 5.19 -10.88 9.37
CA ALA A 159 5.37 -9.50 8.89
C ALA A 159 4.59 -9.25 7.59
N THR A 160 3.39 -9.83 7.49
CA THR A 160 2.56 -9.90 6.27
C THR A 160 1.89 -8.58 5.89
N GLY A 161 2.12 -7.51 6.63
CA GLY A 161 1.56 -6.19 6.33
C GLY A 161 0.04 -6.11 6.53
N SER A 162 -0.62 -5.29 5.72
CA SER A 162 -2.05 -5.05 5.75
C SER A 162 -2.56 -4.74 4.35
N VAL A 163 -3.83 -4.99 4.11
CA VAL A 163 -4.52 -4.64 2.88
C VAL A 163 -5.51 -3.50 3.11
N PRO A 164 -5.76 -2.63 2.10
CA PRO A 164 -6.79 -1.62 2.17
C PRO A 164 -8.17 -2.25 2.36
N VAL A 165 -8.99 -1.65 3.21
CA VAL A 165 -10.39 -2.06 3.39
C VAL A 165 -11.27 -1.18 2.52
N LEU A 166 -11.98 -1.79 1.58
CA LEU A 166 -13.06 -1.12 0.86
C LEU A 166 -14.31 -1.09 1.76
N PRO A 167 -14.88 0.10 2.01
CA PRO A 167 -16.12 0.17 2.79
C PRO A 167 -17.28 -0.47 2.02
N ASP A 168 -18.23 -1.06 2.76
CA ASP A 168 -19.46 -1.61 2.20
C ASP A 168 -20.40 -0.44 1.82
N VAL A 169 -20.21 0.08 0.61
CA VAL A 169 -21.00 1.17 0.01
C VAL A 169 -21.59 0.64 -1.28
N HIS A 170 -22.88 0.81 -1.45
CA HIS A 170 -23.59 0.32 -2.64
C HIS A 170 -22.96 0.84 -3.94
N GLY A 171 -22.64 -0.08 -4.87
CA GLY A 171 -22.00 0.22 -6.16
C GLY A 171 -20.53 0.59 -6.12
N LEU A 172 -19.90 0.66 -4.92
CA LEU A 172 -18.49 1.04 -4.82
C LEU A 172 -17.57 -0.04 -5.42
N ALA A 173 -17.82 -1.30 -5.10
CA ALA A 173 -17.03 -2.41 -5.64
C ALA A 173 -17.12 -2.50 -7.17
N ASP A 174 -18.33 -2.30 -7.73
CA ASP A 174 -18.56 -2.30 -9.18
C ASP A 174 -17.87 -1.12 -9.89
N ALA A 175 -17.60 -0.04 -9.15
CA ALA A 175 -16.88 1.12 -9.65
C ALA A 175 -15.36 0.92 -9.73
N ASN A 176 -14.86 -0.24 -9.27
CA ASN A 176 -13.43 -0.56 -9.23
C ASN A 176 -12.58 0.60 -8.68
N PRO A 177 -12.83 1.02 -7.42
CA PRO A 177 -12.18 2.20 -6.86
C PRO A 177 -10.69 1.94 -6.66
N TRP A 178 -9.91 2.99 -6.80
CA TRP A 178 -8.49 2.94 -6.43
C TRP A 178 -8.31 2.75 -4.92
N THR A 179 -7.37 1.91 -4.56
CA THR A 179 -6.76 1.87 -3.24
C THR A 179 -5.48 2.73 -3.22
N SER A 180 -4.68 2.61 -2.17
CA SER A 180 -3.36 3.26 -2.13
C SER A 180 -2.45 2.78 -3.27
N ARG A 181 -2.57 1.53 -3.71
CA ARG A 181 -1.73 0.95 -4.76
C ARG A 181 -1.97 1.63 -6.11
N GLU A 182 -3.22 1.64 -6.57
CA GLU A 182 -3.60 2.26 -7.84
C GLU A 182 -3.33 3.77 -7.82
N ALA A 183 -3.61 4.43 -6.69
CA ALA A 183 -3.38 5.86 -6.55
C ALA A 183 -1.89 6.24 -6.65
N THR A 184 -0.99 5.46 -6.06
CA THR A 184 0.45 5.74 -6.13
C THR A 184 1.11 5.24 -7.41
N ALA A 185 0.48 4.27 -8.11
CA ALA A 185 0.97 3.69 -9.36
C ALA A 185 0.27 4.25 -10.61
N VAL A 186 -0.51 5.34 -10.46
CA VAL A 186 -1.28 5.93 -11.57
C VAL A 186 -0.38 6.26 -12.76
N GLU A 187 -0.83 5.93 -13.97
CA GLU A 187 -0.15 6.27 -15.23
C GLU A 187 -0.55 7.65 -15.74
N ASP A 188 -1.83 8.02 -15.56
CA ASP A 188 -2.39 9.29 -15.98
C ASP A 188 -3.15 9.96 -14.82
N VAL A 189 -2.92 11.25 -14.61
CA VAL A 189 -3.63 12.03 -13.60
C VAL A 189 -5.07 12.31 -14.07
N PRO A 190 -6.10 11.91 -13.31
CA PRO A 190 -7.48 12.15 -13.71
C PRO A 190 -7.85 13.62 -13.61
N GLU A 191 -8.79 14.09 -14.45
CA GLU A 191 -9.31 15.47 -14.34
C GLU A 191 -9.96 15.75 -12.97
N SER A 192 -10.56 14.73 -12.36
CA SER A 192 -11.19 14.85 -11.05
C SER A 192 -11.10 13.55 -10.26
N LEU A 193 -10.90 13.69 -8.95
CA LEU A 193 -10.74 12.58 -8.03
C LEU A 193 -11.57 12.81 -6.77
N ALA A 194 -12.47 11.89 -6.45
CA ALA A 194 -13.15 11.83 -5.16
C ALA A 194 -12.43 10.83 -4.24
N ILE A 195 -11.99 11.29 -3.08
CA ILE A 195 -11.28 10.48 -2.09
C ILE A 195 -12.22 10.23 -0.91
N VAL A 196 -12.57 8.96 -0.67
CA VAL A 196 -13.41 8.54 0.45
C VAL A 196 -12.53 8.13 1.63
N GLY A 197 -12.50 8.97 2.64
CA GLY A 197 -11.70 8.78 3.84
C GLY A 197 -11.00 10.06 4.29
N GLY A 198 -10.55 10.10 5.55
CA GLY A 198 -9.84 11.24 6.14
C GLY A 198 -8.52 10.83 6.82
N GLY A 199 -7.97 9.66 6.49
CA GLY A 199 -6.70 9.16 7.01
C GLY A 199 -5.48 9.72 6.30
N VAL A 200 -4.28 9.26 6.70
CA VAL A 200 -2.99 9.71 6.16
C VAL A 200 -2.92 9.53 4.65
N VAL A 201 -3.30 8.35 4.13
CA VAL A 201 -3.27 8.09 2.67
C VAL A 201 -4.17 9.06 1.93
N ALA A 202 -5.40 9.29 2.43
CA ALA A 202 -6.35 10.21 1.80
C ALA A 202 -5.81 11.64 1.75
N THR A 203 -5.21 12.12 2.83
CA THR A 203 -4.67 13.49 2.91
C THR A 203 -3.42 13.67 2.05
N GLU A 204 -2.52 12.69 2.02
CA GLU A 204 -1.32 12.72 1.16
C GLU A 204 -1.69 12.68 -0.33
N MET A 205 -2.60 11.78 -0.72
CA MET A 205 -3.04 11.70 -2.12
C MET A 205 -3.84 12.93 -2.53
N ALA A 206 -4.62 13.54 -1.62
CA ALA A 206 -5.30 14.79 -1.91
C ALA A 206 -4.31 15.93 -2.26
N VAL A 207 -3.21 16.05 -1.51
CA VAL A 207 -2.14 17.02 -1.82
C VAL A 207 -1.48 16.67 -3.14
N ALA A 208 -1.05 15.43 -3.33
CA ALA A 208 -0.32 15.02 -4.53
C ALA A 208 -1.14 15.25 -5.80
N PHE A 209 -2.39 14.79 -5.84
CA PHE A 209 -3.24 14.96 -7.02
C PHE A 209 -3.68 16.41 -7.27
N ALA A 210 -3.90 17.19 -6.20
CA ALA A 210 -4.17 18.62 -6.36
C ALA A 210 -2.95 19.37 -6.96
N ASP A 211 -1.75 19.08 -6.49
CA ASP A 211 -0.51 19.63 -7.04
C ASP A 211 -0.26 19.20 -8.50
N LEU A 212 -0.71 18.01 -8.88
CA LEU A 212 -0.65 17.46 -10.23
C LEU A 212 -1.79 17.96 -11.14
N GLY A 213 -2.68 18.82 -10.63
CA GLY A 213 -3.71 19.51 -11.42
C GLY A 213 -5.08 18.86 -11.44
N ALA A 214 -5.32 17.77 -10.69
CA ALA A 214 -6.65 17.18 -10.55
C ALA A 214 -7.58 18.05 -9.70
N ARG A 215 -8.88 18.07 -10.02
CA ARG A 215 -9.92 18.60 -9.12
C ARG A 215 -10.22 17.56 -8.04
N VAL A 216 -9.73 17.79 -6.83
CA VAL A 216 -9.85 16.82 -5.74
C VAL A 216 -10.99 17.18 -4.79
N THR A 217 -11.80 16.18 -4.45
CA THR A 217 -12.81 16.25 -3.38
C THR A 217 -12.50 15.20 -2.33
N VAL A 218 -12.33 15.59 -1.07
CA VAL A 218 -12.16 14.69 0.07
C VAL A 218 -13.45 14.57 0.84
N LEU A 219 -13.94 13.35 1.04
CA LEU A 219 -15.17 13.02 1.75
C LEU A 219 -14.84 12.25 3.02
N SER A 220 -15.12 12.83 4.19
CA SER A 220 -14.85 12.19 5.47
C SER A 220 -16.06 12.22 6.40
N ARG A 221 -16.35 11.09 7.04
CA ARG A 221 -17.42 10.99 8.06
C ARG A 221 -17.13 11.80 9.31
N GLY A 222 -15.87 12.04 9.61
CA GLY A 222 -15.43 12.84 10.75
C GLY A 222 -14.44 13.92 10.31
N GLY A 223 -13.54 14.31 11.20
CA GLY A 223 -12.39 15.15 10.88
C GLY A 223 -11.33 14.39 10.06
N LEU A 224 -10.33 15.12 9.58
CA LEU A 224 -9.14 14.50 9.01
C LEU A 224 -8.21 14.01 10.13
N LEU A 225 -7.42 12.97 9.84
CA LEU A 225 -6.42 12.41 10.75
C LEU A 225 -6.98 12.08 12.15
N GLY A 226 -8.15 11.47 12.22
CA GLY A 226 -8.91 11.25 13.46
C GLY A 226 -8.21 10.45 14.57
N ARG A 227 -6.99 9.95 14.33
CA ARG A 227 -6.12 9.32 15.34
C ARG A 227 -5.03 10.26 15.89
N THR A 228 -5.03 11.51 15.45
CA THR A 228 -4.12 12.55 15.92
C THR A 228 -4.89 13.58 16.75
N GLU A 229 -4.18 14.57 17.29
CA GLU A 229 -4.82 15.69 17.98
C GLU A 229 -5.75 16.46 17.03
N PRO A 230 -6.95 16.87 17.46
CA PRO A 230 -7.96 17.51 16.60
C PRO A 230 -7.43 18.71 15.82
N TRP A 231 -6.60 19.57 16.44
CA TRP A 231 -6.00 20.73 15.80
C TRP A 231 -5.14 20.35 14.57
N ALA A 232 -4.50 19.19 14.58
CA ALA A 232 -3.68 18.75 13.46
C ALA A 232 -4.55 18.42 12.22
N GLY A 233 -5.67 17.73 12.42
CA GLY A 233 -6.66 17.47 11.38
C GLY A 233 -7.28 18.75 10.82
N GLU A 234 -7.58 19.73 11.68
CA GLU A 234 -8.10 21.05 11.28
C GLU A 234 -7.07 21.83 10.45
N ALA A 235 -5.81 21.85 10.87
CA ALA A 235 -4.73 22.50 10.12
C ALA A 235 -4.52 21.88 8.74
N VAL A 236 -4.56 20.54 8.65
CA VAL A 236 -4.46 19.83 7.36
C VAL A 236 -5.68 20.14 6.48
N ALA A 237 -6.89 20.17 7.04
CA ALA A 237 -8.09 20.53 6.28
C ALA A 237 -8.04 21.96 5.74
N ALA A 238 -7.49 22.90 6.51
CA ALA A 238 -7.26 24.27 6.07
C ALA A 238 -6.26 24.33 4.92
N SER A 239 -5.11 23.68 5.06
CA SER A 239 -4.07 23.60 4.03
C SER A 239 -4.57 22.97 2.73
N LEU A 240 -5.39 21.93 2.81
CA LEU A 240 -6.00 21.31 1.62
C LEU A 240 -6.97 22.28 0.90
N ARG A 241 -7.77 23.05 1.66
CA ARG A 241 -8.66 24.07 1.09
C ARG A 241 -7.88 25.19 0.41
N ASP A 242 -6.77 25.62 1.00
CA ASP A 242 -5.85 26.60 0.41
C ASP A 242 -5.24 26.13 -0.92
N LEU A 243 -5.07 24.81 -1.08
CA LEU A 243 -4.68 24.15 -2.34
C LEU A 243 -5.84 23.98 -3.34
N GLY A 244 -7.06 24.41 -2.98
CA GLY A 244 -8.23 24.28 -3.85
C GLY A 244 -8.97 22.94 -3.75
N VAL A 245 -8.62 22.10 -2.79
CA VAL A 245 -9.33 20.81 -2.53
C VAL A 245 -10.69 21.08 -1.87
N ASP A 246 -11.76 20.47 -2.40
CA ASP A 246 -13.09 20.48 -1.78
C ASP A 246 -13.12 19.47 -0.60
N VAL A 247 -12.98 19.98 0.64
CA VAL A 247 -12.93 19.14 1.85
C VAL A 247 -14.29 19.14 2.52
N ARG A 248 -15.01 18.02 2.41
CA ARG A 248 -16.34 17.78 3.00
C ARG A 248 -16.22 16.86 4.21
N LEU A 249 -16.38 17.42 5.37
CA LEU A 249 -16.37 16.72 6.66
C LEU A 249 -17.79 16.45 7.15
N GLY A 250 -17.98 15.41 7.95
CA GLY A 250 -19.30 15.04 8.49
C GLY A 250 -20.23 14.47 7.41
N VAL A 251 -19.67 13.87 6.34
CA VAL A 251 -20.46 13.28 5.26
C VAL A 251 -20.13 11.79 5.10
N SER A 252 -21.16 10.98 4.88
CA SER A 252 -21.06 9.57 4.50
C SER A 252 -21.34 9.40 3.02
N THR A 253 -20.58 8.56 2.34
CA THR A 253 -20.89 8.08 1.00
C THR A 253 -21.86 6.92 1.13
N GLU A 254 -23.06 7.04 0.56
CA GLU A 254 -24.17 6.07 0.65
C GLU A 254 -24.19 5.14 -0.56
N ALA A 255 -23.89 5.70 -1.75
CA ALA A 255 -23.89 4.94 -2.98
C ALA A 255 -22.93 5.54 -4.01
N VAL A 256 -22.48 4.69 -4.91
CA VAL A 256 -21.69 5.07 -6.10
C VAL A 256 -22.43 4.55 -7.34
N GLU A 257 -22.61 5.41 -8.32
CA GLU A 257 -23.23 5.12 -9.60
C GLU A 257 -22.23 5.44 -10.72
N LEU A 258 -21.91 4.45 -11.56
CA LEU A 258 -21.08 4.68 -12.75
C LEU A 258 -21.89 5.46 -13.79
N LEU A 259 -21.26 6.45 -14.39
CA LEU A 259 -21.88 7.29 -15.41
C LEU A 259 -21.59 6.74 -16.81
N PRO A 260 -22.58 6.74 -17.74
CA PRO A 260 -22.38 6.26 -19.11
C PRO A 260 -21.25 6.96 -19.88
N ALA A 261 -20.97 8.21 -19.52
CA ALA A 261 -19.91 9.03 -20.14
C ALA A 261 -18.54 8.86 -19.46
N GLY A 262 -18.44 7.93 -18.53
CA GLY A 262 -17.26 7.74 -17.67
C GLY A 262 -17.35 8.52 -16.36
N GLY A 263 -16.55 8.07 -15.38
CA GLY A 263 -16.58 8.60 -14.02
C GLY A 263 -17.71 8.06 -13.17
N ALA A 264 -17.88 8.63 -11.96
CA ALA A 264 -18.87 8.17 -11.01
C ALA A 264 -19.61 9.33 -10.33
N ARG A 265 -20.87 9.08 -9.97
CA ARG A 265 -21.68 9.95 -9.10
C ARG A 265 -21.73 9.33 -7.71
N LEU A 266 -21.41 10.13 -6.69
CA LEU A 266 -21.49 9.72 -5.30
C LEU A 266 -22.71 10.34 -4.63
N ALA A 267 -23.59 9.51 -4.07
CA ALA A 267 -24.66 9.95 -3.20
C ALA A 267 -24.11 10.14 -1.79
N LEU A 268 -24.34 11.32 -1.22
CA LEU A 268 -23.82 11.70 0.11
C LEU A 268 -24.99 11.94 1.08
N ALA A 269 -24.80 11.55 2.34
CA ALA A 269 -25.67 11.90 3.44
C ALA A 269 -24.84 12.56 4.57
N ALA A 270 -25.53 13.24 5.50
CA ALA A 270 -24.88 13.66 6.74
C ALA A 270 -24.40 12.42 7.51
N ALA A 271 -23.17 12.43 7.96
CA ALA A 271 -22.68 11.33 8.79
C ALA A 271 -23.48 11.32 10.10
N GLY A 272 -24.02 10.16 10.46
CA GLY A 272 -24.60 9.95 11.78
C GLY A 272 -23.55 10.18 12.87
N PRO A 273 -23.96 10.34 14.15
CA PRO A 273 -23.02 10.45 15.26
C PRO A 273 -22.05 9.28 15.19
N ALA A 274 -20.74 9.57 15.28
CA ALA A 274 -19.69 8.55 15.22
C ALA A 274 -20.02 7.46 16.26
N GLY A 275 -20.46 6.30 15.78
CA GLY A 275 -20.59 5.13 16.64
C GLY A 275 -19.22 4.82 17.21
N GLY A 276 -19.09 4.93 18.53
CA GLY A 276 -17.88 4.58 19.25
C GLY A 276 -17.54 3.11 18.97
N GLY A 277 -16.67 2.87 18.00
CA GLY A 277 -16.06 1.58 17.79
C GLY A 277 -15.00 1.39 18.85
N GLY A 278 -15.25 0.41 19.74
CA GLY A 278 -14.29 -0.05 20.73
C GLY A 278 -13.10 -0.74 20.12
#